data_46360e26519bd35606b178fbb696f79a
#
_entry.id   46360e26519bd35606b178fbb696f79a
#
_cell.length_a   1.000
_cell.length_b   1.000
_cell.length_c   1.000
_cell.angle_alpha   90.00
_cell.angle_beta   90.00
_cell.angle_gamma   90.00
#
_symmetry.space_group_name_H-M   'P 1'
#
loop_
_entity.id
_entity.type
_entity.pdbx_description
1 polymer ?
#
loop_
_entity_poly.entity_id
_entity_poly.type
_entity_poly.pdbx_seq_one_letter_code
_entity_poly.pdbx_strand_id
1 'polypeptide(L)'
;MIDILFYYVFYSSAVLFYGIGFRRAAALSASFDKSVFRPALRCAFAALASTFLTALITEKLFSPLGIAELFPLPALFILAAVAAGTGIFLPGKAILQTKEFAVSYLIVLLALFESSRLFDAVFTAASCMLSFVFVIPVLSAVRYRIDIARTKNEKAARGILIMIVSAILIIACSAWNVSWLNDYLR
;
A
#
# COMPACT_ATOMS: atom_id res chain seq x y z
N MET A 1 -16.77 2.80 -7.71
CA MET A 1 -16.26 2.55 -6.34
C MET A 1 -15.77 1.12 -6.15
N ILE A 2 -16.62 0.09 -6.39
CA ILE A 2 -16.19 -1.32 -6.30
C ILE A 2 -15.08 -1.60 -7.31
N ASP A 3 -15.15 -1.03 -8.49
CA ASP A 3 -14.12 -1.16 -9.55
C ASP A 3 -12.76 -0.63 -9.10
N ILE A 4 -12.71 0.53 -8.41
CA ILE A 4 -11.48 1.10 -7.85
C ILE A 4 -10.85 0.15 -6.83
N LEU A 5 -11.67 -0.45 -5.97
CA LEU A 5 -11.20 -1.40 -4.96
C LEU A 5 -10.60 -2.65 -5.63
N PHE A 6 -11.32 -3.25 -6.58
CA PHE A 6 -10.81 -4.41 -7.32
C PHE A 6 -9.55 -4.08 -8.11
N TYR A 7 -9.50 -2.90 -8.73
CA TYR A 7 -8.34 -2.44 -9.48
C TYR A 7 -7.08 -2.42 -8.62
N TYR A 8 -7.09 -1.71 -7.49
CA TYR A 8 -5.89 -1.56 -6.64
C TYR A 8 -5.58 -2.75 -5.75
N VAL A 9 -6.55 -3.62 -5.47
CA VAL A 9 -6.29 -4.84 -4.66
C VAL A 9 -5.75 -5.96 -5.52
N PHE A 10 -6.31 -6.17 -6.72
CA PHE A 10 -6.01 -7.33 -7.56
C PHE A 10 -5.23 -6.97 -8.83
N TYR A 11 -5.74 -6.07 -9.66
CA TYR A 11 -5.16 -5.82 -10.98
C TYR A 11 -3.87 -5.00 -10.90
N SER A 12 -3.92 -3.86 -10.26
CA SER A 12 -2.81 -2.94 -10.08
C SER A 12 -2.46 -2.82 -8.60
N SER A 13 -2.18 -3.98 -7.97
CA SER A 13 -1.84 -4.04 -6.55
C SER A 13 -0.76 -3.00 -6.21
N ALA A 14 -1.07 -2.09 -5.30
CA ALA A 14 -0.16 -1.04 -4.89
C ALA A 14 1.19 -1.58 -4.42
N VAL A 15 1.21 -2.78 -3.84
CA VAL A 15 2.42 -3.42 -3.34
C VAL A 15 3.16 -4.18 -4.43
N LEU A 16 2.46 -4.94 -5.26
CA LEU A 16 3.10 -5.79 -6.27
C LEU A 16 3.48 -4.99 -7.52
N PHE A 17 2.57 -4.17 -8.04
CA PHE A 17 2.78 -3.44 -9.29
C PHE A 17 3.59 -2.16 -9.07
N TYR A 18 3.19 -1.32 -8.12
CA TYR A 18 3.90 -0.08 -7.81
C TYR A 18 5.09 -0.29 -6.87
N GLY A 19 5.26 -1.49 -6.31
CA GLY A 19 6.36 -1.80 -5.37
C GLY A 19 6.25 -1.11 -4.01
N ILE A 20 5.11 -0.44 -3.73
CA ILE A 20 4.93 0.35 -2.51
C ILE A 20 4.90 -0.58 -1.30
N GLY A 21 5.94 -0.52 -0.48
CA GLY A 21 6.04 -1.31 0.74
C GLY A 21 6.33 -2.80 0.53
N PHE A 22 6.64 -3.27 -0.68
CA PHE A 22 6.94 -4.68 -0.96
C PHE A 22 8.00 -5.26 -0.01
N ARG A 23 9.12 -4.55 0.17
CA ARG A 23 10.19 -4.97 1.10
C ARG A 23 9.66 -5.11 2.54
N ARG A 24 8.74 -4.25 2.95
CA ARG A 24 8.15 -4.29 4.29
C ARG A 24 7.14 -5.43 4.40
N ALA A 25 6.28 -5.63 3.43
CA ALA A 25 5.35 -6.77 3.36
C ALA A 25 6.13 -8.09 3.39
N ALA A 26 7.22 -8.19 2.62
CA ALA A 26 8.11 -9.33 2.62
C ALA A 26 8.80 -9.55 3.98
N ALA A 27 9.19 -8.51 4.71
CA ALA A 27 9.74 -8.65 6.04
C ALA A 27 8.69 -9.10 7.06
N LEU A 28 7.48 -8.53 7.00
CA LEU A 28 6.36 -8.90 7.88
C LEU A 28 5.84 -10.31 7.63
N SER A 29 5.91 -10.79 6.39
CA SER A 29 5.53 -12.18 6.05
C SER A 29 6.45 -13.23 6.67
N ALA A 30 7.65 -12.86 7.15
CA ALA A 30 8.57 -13.78 7.83
C ALA A 30 8.15 -14.08 9.29
N SER A 31 7.45 -13.15 9.93
CA SER A 31 6.94 -13.27 11.29
C SER A 31 5.44 -12.95 11.30
N PHE A 32 4.66 -13.80 10.63
CA PHE A 32 3.21 -13.63 10.57
C PHE A 32 2.59 -14.00 11.91
N ASP A 33 2.53 -13.02 12.82
CA ASP A 33 1.91 -13.14 14.14
C ASP A 33 0.86 -12.04 14.30
N LYS A 34 -0.10 -12.25 15.21
CA LYS A 34 -1.16 -11.28 15.54
C LYS A 34 -0.63 -9.90 15.95
N SER A 35 0.62 -9.84 16.42
CA SER A 35 1.31 -8.59 16.75
C SER A 35 1.55 -7.65 15.54
N VAL A 36 1.57 -8.19 14.32
CA VAL A 36 1.77 -7.43 13.07
C VAL A 36 0.51 -6.67 12.65
N PHE A 37 -0.65 -7.16 13.03
CA PHE A 37 -1.93 -6.58 12.60
C PHE A 37 -2.20 -5.20 13.24
N ARG A 38 -1.79 -5.00 14.49
CA ARG A 38 -1.99 -3.72 15.20
C ARG A 38 -1.24 -2.54 14.56
N PRO A 39 0.08 -2.63 14.27
CA PRO A 39 0.78 -1.55 13.59
C PRO A 39 0.26 -1.32 12.16
N ALA A 40 -0.10 -2.36 11.42
CA ALA A 40 -0.67 -2.23 10.09
C ALA A 40 -2.01 -1.47 10.11
N LEU A 41 -2.90 -1.77 11.05
CA LEU A 41 -4.18 -1.09 11.22
C LEU A 41 -4.00 0.40 11.59
N ARG A 42 -3.01 0.72 12.44
CA ARG A 42 -2.69 2.12 12.77
C ARG A 42 -2.20 2.89 11.56
N CYS A 43 -1.30 2.28 10.78
CA CYS A 43 -0.80 2.89 9.55
C CYS A 43 -1.92 3.12 8.55
N ALA A 44 -2.85 2.16 8.41
CA ALA A 44 -4.01 2.29 7.57
C ALA A 44 -4.90 3.45 8.02
N PHE A 45 -5.21 3.55 9.31
CA PHE A 45 -6.00 4.65 9.84
C PHE A 45 -5.32 6.00 9.66
N ALA A 46 -4.02 6.10 9.95
CA ALA A 46 -3.26 7.32 9.77
C ALA A 46 -3.20 7.76 8.30
N ALA A 47 -3.01 6.80 7.37
CA ALA A 47 -3.02 7.09 5.94
C ALA A 47 -4.39 7.59 5.46
N LEU A 48 -5.48 6.92 5.85
CA LEU A 48 -6.84 7.32 5.46
C LEU A 48 -7.20 8.71 6.00
N ALA A 49 -6.95 8.96 7.28
CA ALA A 49 -7.20 10.26 7.89
C ALA A 49 -6.36 11.37 7.24
N SER A 50 -5.08 11.08 6.96
CA SER A 50 -4.18 12.01 6.28
C SER A 50 -4.64 12.27 4.84
N THR A 51 -5.03 11.25 4.08
CA THR A 51 -5.56 11.42 2.72
C THR A 51 -6.79 12.31 2.71
N PHE A 52 -7.74 12.05 3.62
CA PHE A 52 -8.95 12.85 3.74
C PHE A 52 -8.64 14.33 4.03
N LEU A 53 -7.81 14.61 5.04
CA LEU A 53 -7.44 15.97 5.42
C LEU A 53 -6.66 16.68 4.31
N THR A 54 -5.70 16.00 3.70
CA THR A 54 -4.89 16.57 2.61
C THR A 54 -5.75 16.86 1.39
N ALA A 55 -6.63 15.95 0.98
CA ALA A 55 -7.55 16.14 -0.13
C ALA A 55 -8.45 17.37 0.12
N LEU A 56 -8.96 17.52 1.33
CA LEU A 56 -9.80 18.63 1.73
C LEU A 56 -9.05 19.98 1.66
N ILE A 57 -7.81 20.01 2.11
CA ILE A 57 -6.95 21.21 2.03
C ILE A 57 -6.60 21.53 0.58
N THR A 58 -6.26 20.50 -0.21
CA THR A 58 -5.91 20.69 -1.62
C THR A 58 -7.11 21.23 -2.41
N GLU A 59 -8.31 20.67 -2.20
CA GLU A 59 -9.51 21.12 -2.88
C GLU A 59 -9.93 22.54 -2.49
N LYS A 60 -9.90 22.86 -1.19
CA LYS A 60 -10.43 24.15 -0.69
C LYS A 60 -9.41 25.29 -0.66
N LEU A 61 -8.13 24.98 -0.47
CA LEU A 61 -7.10 26.01 -0.29
C LEU A 61 -6.19 26.12 -1.51
N PHE A 62 -5.70 25.01 -2.04
CA PHE A 62 -4.67 25.00 -3.08
C PHE A 62 -5.25 25.11 -4.49
N SER A 63 -6.41 24.49 -4.73
CA SER A 63 -7.09 24.58 -6.02
C SER A 63 -7.43 26.01 -6.41
N PRO A 64 -8.06 26.86 -5.54
CA PRO A 64 -8.36 28.24 -5.88
C PRO A 64 -7.10 29.12 -6.03
N LEU A 65 -5.97 28.72 -5.44
CA LEU A 65 -4.70 29.45 -5.56
C LEU A 65 -3.86 29.03 -6.77
N GLY A 66 -4.30 28.01 -7.52
CA GLY A 66 -3.58 27.47 -8.67
C GLY A 66 -2.29 26.71 -8.34
N ILE A 67 -2.08 26.35 -7.06
CA ILE A 67 -0.89 25.65 -6.55
C ILE A 67 -1.20 24.22 -6.11
N ALA A 68 -2.19 23.59 -6.74
CA ALA A 68 -2.63 22.23 -6.40
C ALA A 68 -1.49 21.20 -6.45
N GLU A 69 -0.48 21.42 -7.29
CA GLU A 69 0.67 20.51 -7.43
C GLU A 69 1.56 20.43 -6.18
N LEU A 70 1.46 21.40 -5.26
CA LEU A 70 2.21 21.38 -4.00
C LEU A 70 1.62 20.44 -2.93
N PHE A 71 0.59 19.66 -3.23
CA PHE A 71 -0.04 18.72 -2.29
C PHE A 71 0.92 17.74 -1.57
N PRO A 72 2.08 17.34 -2.11
CA PRO A 72 2.98 16.43 -1.38
C PRO A 72 3.52 17.02 -0.06
N LEU A 73 3.74 18.34 0.00
CA LEU A 73 4.24 18.99 1.21
C LEU A 73 3.22 18.92 2.37
N PRO A 74 1.97 19.43 2.21
CA PRO A 74 0.98 19.29 3.27
C PRO A 74 0.65 17.82 3.58
N ALA A 75 0.69 16.92 2.60
CA ALA A 75 0.49 15.50 2.85
C ALA A 75 1.50 14.95 3.86
N LEU A 76 2.78 15.33 3.74
CA LEU A 76 3.82 14.92 4.67
C LEU A 76 3.56 15.43 6.09
N PHE A 77 3.27 16.74 6.22
CA PHE A 77 3.05 17.36 7.54
C PHE A 77 1.79 16.82 8.22
N ILE A 78 0.70 16.65 7.46
CA ILE A 78 -0.56 16.14 7.98
C ILE A 78 -0.38 14.67 8.41
N LEU A 79 0.27 13.85 7.59
CA LEU A 79 0.55 12.46 7.95
C LEU A 79 1.42 12.38 9.20
N ALA A 80 2.44 13.23 9.32
CA ALA A 80 3.28 13.28 10.51
C ALA A 80 2.48 13.70 11.76
N ALA A 81 1.61 14.70 11.64
CA ALA A 81 0.76 15.16 12.74
C ALA A 81 -0.27 14.07 13.15
N VAL A 82 -0.93 13.43 12.19
CA VAL A 82 -1.87 12.33 12.45
C VAL A 82 -1.15 11.12 13.03
N ALA A 83 0.04 10.79 12.53
CA ALA A 83 0.85 9.70 13.05
C ALA A 83 1.31 9.94 14.49
N ALA A 84 1.66 11.19 14.84
CA ALA A 84 1.97 11.58 16.21
C ALA A 84 0.72 11.49 17.11
N GLY A 85 -0.41 12.01 16.65
CA GLY A 85 -1.69 11.97 17.37
C GLY A 85 -2.17 10.54 17.65
N THR A 86 -2.09 9.65 16.66
CA THR A 86 -2.46 8.23 16.86
C THR A 86 -1.55 7.51 17.84
N GLY A 87 -0.31 7.96 18.02
CA GLY A 87 0.61 7.45 19.03
C GLY A 87 0.17 7.74 20.48
N ILE A 88 -0.59 8.81 20.67
CA ILE A 88 -1.13 9.20 22.00
C ILE A 88 -2.32 8.30 22.37
N PHE A 89 -3.20 8.01 21.40
CA PHE A 89 -4.43 7.24 21.64
C PHE A 89 -4.22 5.71 21.67
N LEU A 90 -3.23 5.23 20.95
CA LEU A 90 -2.94 3.80 20.85
C LEU A 90 -1.51 3.51 21.35
N PRO A 91 -1.33 2.92 22.55
CA PRO A 91 -0.01 2.67 23.10
C PRO A 91 0.83 1.75 22.21
N GLY A 92 2.06 2.17 21.89
CA GLY A 92 3.01 1.45 21.05
C GLY A 92 4.09 2.36 20.50
N LYS A 93 5.04 1.81 19.73
CA LYS A 93 6.11 2.59 19.08
C LYS A 93 5.51 3.64 18.17
N ALA A 94 6.03 4.86 18.20
CA ALA A 94 5.59 5.96 17.35
C ALA A 94 5.68 5.57 15.86
N ILE A 95 4.62 5.79 15.10
CA ILE A 95 4.56 5.46 13.66
C ILE A 95 5.66 6.20 12.88
N LEU A 96 6.00 7.43 13.29
CA LEU A 96 7.07 8.22 12.69
C LEU A 96 8.44 7.52 12.69
N GLN A 97 8.71 6.66 13.67
CA GLN A 97 9.97 5.92 13.78
C GLN A 97 9.92 4.58 13.05
N THR A 98 8.82 4.25 12.43
CA THR A 98 8.62 2.97 11.76
C THR A 98 8.81 3.12 10.25
N LYS A 99 9.26 2.03 9.63
CA LYS A 99 9.36 1.95 8.16
C LYS A 99 7.99 2.01 7.49
N GLU A 100 6.93 1.79 8.26
CA GLU A 100 5.53 1.89 7.85
C GLU A 100 5.13 3.33 7.51
N PHE A 101 5.74 4.34 8.12
CA PHE A 101 5.48 5.74 7.80
C PHE A 101 5.73 6.06 6.33
N ALA A 102 6.86 5.61 5.79
CA ALA A 102 7.20 5.81 4.38
C ALA A 102 6.19 5.11 3.44
N VAL A 103 5.73 3.90 3.81
CA VAL A 103 4.69 3.19 3.04
C VAL A 103 3.38 3.95 3.07
N SER A 104 2.95 4.42 4.24
CA SER A 104 1.73 5.23 4.39
C SER A 104 1.81 6.52 3.58
N TYR A 105 2.96 7.20 3.60
CA TYR A 105 3.16 8.42 2.82
C TYR A 105 3.05 8.17 1.31
N LEU A 106 3.70 7.13 0.79
CA LEU A 106 3.62 6.79 -0.62
C LEU A 106 2.20 6.42 -1.06
N ILE A 107 1.43 5.75 -0.20
CA ILE A 107 0.02 5.44 -0.48
C ILE A 107 -0.83 6.72 -0.51
N VAL A 108 -0.61 7.64 0.43
CA VAL A 108 -1.29 8.95 0.43
C VAL A 108 -0.98 9.72 -0.85
N LEU A 109 0.28 9.77 -1.27
CA LEU A 109 0.68 10.43 -2.52
C LEU A 109 0.03 9.80 -3.74
N LEU A 110 0.06 8.46 -3.85
CA LEU A 110 -0.56 7.74 -4.95
C LEU A 110 -2.05 8.03 -5.03
N ALA A 111 -2.75 7.97 -3.88
CA ALA A 111 -4.18 8.22 -3.81
C ALA A 111 -4.56 9.65 -4.23
N LEU A 112 -3.78 10.64 -3.81
CA LEU A 112 -4.02 12.04 -4.17
C LEU A 112 -3.64 12.35 -5.62
N PHE A 113 -2.62 11.67 -6.15
CA PHE A 113 -2.17 11.86 -7.52
C PHE A 113 -3.17 11.30 -8.56
N GLU A 114 -3.73 10.12 -8.27
CA GLU A 114 -4.66 9.46 -9.21
C GLU A 114 -6.11 9.92 -9.08
N SER A 115 -6.48 10.56 -7.98
CA SER A 115 -7.87 10.91 -7.70
C SER A 115 -8.12 12.41 -7.87
N SER A 116 -9.12 12.74 -8.67
CA SER A 116 -9.58 14.12 -8.86
C SER A 116 -10.61 14.58 -7.83
N ARG A 117 -11.22 13.63 -7.09
CA ARG A 117 -12.27 13.90 -6.10
C ARG A 117 -11.87 13.37 -4.73
N LEU A 118 -12.29 14.07 -3.67
CA LEU A 118 -11.99 13.72 -2.28
C LEU A 118 -12.39 12.27 -1.93
N PHE A 119 -13.59 11.84 -2.31
CA PHE A 119 -14.06 10.49 -2.01
C PHE A 119 -13.25 9.42 -2.76
N ASP A 120 -12.93 9.67 -4.03
CA ASP A 120 -12.12 8.74 -4.82
C ASP A 120 -10.72 8.59 -4.23
N ALA A 121 -10.11 9.69 -3.74
CA ALA A 121 -8.81 9.65 -3.06
C ALA A 121 -8.84 8.76 -1.81
N VAL A 122 -9.87 8.89 -0.98
CA VAL A 122 -10.00 8.08 0.24
C VAL A 122 -10.23 6.61 -0.11
N PHE A 123 -11.06 6.30 -1.12
CA PHE A 123 -11.28 4.93 -1.58
C PHE A 123 -10.02 4.32 -2.19
N THR A 124 -9.26 5.08 -2.98
CA THR A 124 -7.97 4.63 -3.53
C THR A 124 -6.98 4.34 -2.40
N ALA A 125 -6.86 5.22 -1.41
CA ALA A 125 -6.00 4.98 -0.24
C ALA A 125 -6.43 3.72 0.54
N ALA A 126 -7.74 3.52 0.75
CA ALA A 126 -8.27 2.34 1.42
C ALA A 126 -7.95 1.06 0.63
N SER A 127 -8.12 1.09 -0.68
CA SER A 127 -7.83 -0.04 -1.58
C SER A 127 -6.33 -0.39 -1.58
N CYS A 128 -5.45 0.61 -1.61
CA CYS A 128 -4.01 0.42 -1.52
C CYS A 128 -3.58 -0.17 -0.17
N MET A 129 -4.20 0.27 0.93
CA MET A 129 -3.94 -0.29 2.26
C MET A 129 -4.46 -1.73 2.38
N LEU A 130 -5.63 -2.05 1.83
CA LEU A 130 -6.14 -3.42 1.74
C LEU A 130 -5.20 -4.30 0.93
N SER A 131 -4.70 -3.82 -0.21
CA SER A 131 -3.67 -4.50 -1.02
C SER A 131 -2.44 -4.84 -0.18
N PHE A 132 -1.93 -3.87 0.60
CA PHE A 132 -0.79 -4.10 1.49
C PHE A 132 -1.06 -5.20 2.52
N VAL A 133 -2.21 -5.17 3.18
CA VAL A 133 -2.60 -6.18 4.16
C VAL A 133 -2.79 -7.55 3.50
N PHE A 134 -3.34 -7.61 2.29
CA PHE A 134 -3.61 -8.85 1.56
C PHE A 134 -2.34 -9.53 1.03
N VAL A 135 -1.34 -8.75 0.64
CA VAL A 135 -0.07 -9.31 0.13
C VAL A 135 0.75 -10.00 1.22
N ILE A 136 0.63 -9.58 2.50
CA ILE A 136 1.37 -10.19 3.61
C ILE A 136 1.09 -11.70 3.75
N PRO A 137 -0.17 -12.17 3.86
CA PRO A 137 -0.47 -13.61 3.96
C PRO A 137 -0.11 -14.36 2.67
N VAL A 138 -0.25 -13.74 1.50
CA VAL A 138 0.16 -14.34 0.21
C VAL A 138 1.66 -14.63 0.22
N LEU A 139 2.48 -13.63 0.58
CA LEU A 139 3.94 -13.81 0.69
C LEU A 139 4.31 -14.81 1.80
N SER A 140 3.55 -14.87 2.90
CA SER A 140 3.75 -15.86 3.95
C SER A 140 3.51 -17.27 3.44
N ALA A 141 2.43 -17.51 2.68
CA ALA A 141 2.13 -18.79 2.06
C ALA A 141 3.20 -19.20 1.04
N VAL A 142 3.69 -18.25 0.24
CA VAL A 142 4.79 -18.48 -0.71
C VAL A 142 6.05 -18.92 0.03
N ARG A 143 6.42 -18.22 1.11
CA ARG A 143 7.58 -18.59 1.94
C ARG A 143 7.45 -19.98 2.52
N TYR A 144 6.29 -20.31 3.07
CA TYR A 144 6.02 -21.64 3.62
C TYR A 144 6.20 -22.75 2.58
N ARG A 145 5.71 -22.54 1.36
CA ARG A 145 5.90 -23.46 0.23
C ARG A 145 7.37 -23.60 -0.17
N ILE A 146 8.11 -22.50 -0.23
CA ILE A 146 9.54 -22.52 -0.54
C ILE A 146 10.32 -23.27 0.56
N ASP A 147 9.96 -23.08 1.82
CA ASP A 147 10.64 -23.73 2.94
C ASP A 147 10.41 -25.24 2.96
N ILE A 148 9.21 -25.71 2.56
CA ILE A 148 8.91 -27.15 2.41
C ILE A 148 9.66 -27.76 1.22
N ALA A 149 9.70 -27.07 0.10
CA ALA A 149 10.30 -27.59 -1.14
C ALA A 149 11.84 -27.66 -1.07
N ARG A 150 12.46 -27.09 -0.05
CA ARG A 150 13.90 -26.86 -0.02
C ARG A 150 14.61 -27.66 1.07
N THR A 151 15.57 -28.48 0.64
CA THR A 151 16.60 -29.07 1.49
C THR A 151 17.73 -28.04 1.74
N LYS A 152 17.83 -27.64 2.97
CA LYS A 152 18.98 -27.22 3.79
C LYS A 152 19.97 -26.12 3.39
N ASN A 153 20.10 -25.54 2.21
CA ASN A 153 21.15 -24.53 2.01
C ASN A 153 20.74 -23.30 1.19
N GLU A 154 21.14 -22.12 1.69
CA GLU A 154 21.21 -20.78 1.10
C GLU A 154 20.05 -19.80 1.37
N LYS A 155 20.31 -18.91 2.34
CA LYS A 155 19.45 -17.74 2.63
C LYS A 155 19.31 -16.81 1.40
N ALA A 156 20.35 -16.71 0.57
CA ALA A 156 20.34 -15.87 -0.63
C ALA A 156 19.34 -16.36 -1.69
N ALA A 157 19.29 -17.66 -1.96
CA ALA A 157 18.36 -18.23 -2.93
C ALA A 157 16.89 -18.13 -2.47
N ARG A 158 16.61 -18.04 -1.15
CA ARG A 158 15.25 -17.78 -0.64
C ARG A 158 14.74 -16.39 -1.08
N GLY A 159 15.57 -15.36 -1.00
CA GLY A 159 15.23 -14.02 -1.46
C GLY A 159 14.93 -13.98 -2.96
N ILE A 160 15.78 -14.62 -3.75
CA ILE A 160 15.62 -14.72 -5.21
C ILE A 160 14.32 -15.44 -5.56
N LEU A 161 14.01 -16.56 -4.91
CA LEU A 161 12.77 -17.31 -5.16
C LEU A 161 11.51 -16.48 -4.82
N ILE A 162 11.53 -15.71 -3.73
CA ILE A 162 10.41 -14.82 -3.40
C ILE A 162 10.24 -13.75 -4.49
N MET A 163 11.34 -13.21 -5.01
CA MET A 163 11.28 -12.21 -6.10
C MET A 163 10.74 -12.83 -7.40
N ILE A 164 11.18 -14.04 -7.76
CA ILE A 164 10.68 -14.74 -8.95
C ILE A 164 9.18 -15.03 -8.81
N VAL A 165 8.74 -15.55 -7.67
CA VAL A 165 7.31 -15.84 -7.45
C VAL A 165 6.49 -14.54 -7.44
N SER A 166 7.00 -13.46 -6.87
CA SER A 166 6.30 -12.16 -6.93
C SER A 166 6.22 -11.62 -8.36
N ALA A 167 7.25 -11.80 -9.18
CA ALA A 167 7.21 -11.44 -10.59
C ALA A 167 6.16 -12.26 -11.36
N ILE A 168 6.07 -13.56 -11.11
CA ILE A 168 5.05 -14.44 -11.71
C ILE A 168 3.64 -14.00 -11.27
N LEU A 169 3.45 -13.62 -9.99
CA LEU A 169 2.18 -13.10 -9.50
C LEU A 169 1.80 -11.78 -10.17
N ILE A 170 2.75 -10.87 -10.37
CA ILE A 170 2.52 -9.61 -11.11
C ILE A 170 2.07 -9.90 -12.53
N ILE A 171 2.76 -10.82 -13.23
CA ILE A 171 2.40 -11.20 -14.61
C ILE A 171 1.00 -11.84 -14.63
N ALA A 172 0.69 -12.73 -13.70
CA ALA A 172 -0.61 -13.37 -13.62
C ALA A 172 -1.75 -12.36 -13.34
N CYS A 173 -1.53 -11.42 -12.42
CA CYS A 173 -2.50 -10.35 -12.15
C CYS A 173 -2.65 -9.40 -13.34
N SER A 174 -1.56 -9.06 -14.03
CA SER A 174 -1.58 -8.20 -15.22
C SER A 174 -2.25 -8.88 -16.41
N ALA A 175 -2.05 -10.21 -16.57
CA ALA A 175 -2.70 -10.99 -17.63
C ALA A 175 -4.23 -11.01 -17.50
N TRP A 176 -4.77 -10.88 -16.28
CA TRP A 176 -6.21 -10.77 -16.07
C TRP A 176 -6.78 -9.40 -16.54
N ASN A 177 -5.95 -8.38 -16.59
CA ASN A 177 -6.34 -7.04 -17.08
C ASN A 177 -6.22 -6.93 -18.62
N VAL A 178 -6.64 -7.94 -19.34
CA VAL A 178 -6.63 -7.98 -20.83
C VAL A 178 -7.89 -7.33 -21.42
N SER A 179 -8.61 -6.51 -20.65
CA SER A 179 -9.80 -5.80 -21.13
C SER A 179 -9.51 -4.95 -22.38
N TRP A 180 -8.33 -4.34 -22.49
CA TRP A 180 -7.87 -3.61 -23.66
C TRP A 180 -7.75 -4.48 -24.94
N LEU A 181 -7.47 -5.79 -24.78
CA LEU A 181 -7.39 -6.70 -25.92
C LEU A 181 -8.78 -7.07 -26.43
N ASN A 182 -9.77 -7.17 -25.54
CA ASN A 182 -11.16 -7.43 -25.90
C ASN A 182 -11.82 -6.25 -26.62
N ASP A 183 -11.40 -5.01 -26.32
CA ASP A 183 -11.91 -3.81 -27.03
C ASP A 183 -11.33 -3.70 -28.45
N TYR A 184 -10.17 -4.31 -28.73
CA TYR A 184 -9.59 -4.38 -30.08
C TYR A 184 -10.18 -5.49 -30.96
N LEU A 185 -10.84 -6.48 -30.34
CA LEU A 185 -11.45 -7.63 -31.04
C LEU A 185 -12.96 -7.45 -31.30
N ARG A 186 -13.56 -6.34 -30.88
CA ARG A 186 -14.92 -5.91 -31.20
C ARG A 186 -14.90 -4.79 -32.25
#